data_64703e5e8b84726715973c36dd702874
#
_entry.id   64703e5e8b84726715973c36dd702874
#
_cell.length_a   1.000
_cell.length_b   1.000
_cell.length_c   1.000
_cell.angle_alpha   90.00
_cell.angle_beta   90.00
_cell.angle_gamma   90.00
#
_symmetry.space_group_name_H-M   'P 1'
#
loop_
_entity.id
_entity.type
_entity.pdbx_description
1 polymer ?
#
loop_
_entity_poly.entity_id
_entity_poly.type
_entity_poly.pdbx_seq_one_letter_code
_entity_poly.pdbx_strand_id
1 'polypeptide(L)'
;MGLASVKTEVRLVTNLLRVQQLRAERDLPTTPQSRHLVFTGNPGTGKTTVARLLAAIYRSLGVVEKGQLVETDRAGLVSGFVGQTALKVMEVADKATGGVLLIDEAYALARGGENDFGREAIDTLVKVIEDRRDHLVVIAAGYPQEMHDFIAANPGLSSRFPKTISFPDYSDEELWQIFADLGEKAGYVPDPSAEAKVRAWFAAVPRDKGFGNGRLARNLFEDAVARQASRVVAITDPTDEQLTTLTADDIAPPGEGPRHGVEPAPTDERPPG
;
A
#
# COMPACT_ATOMS: atom_id res chain seq x y z
N MET A 1 -4.73 8.09 11.78
CA MET A 1 -3.73 8.32 12.84
C MET A 1 -2.37 7.97 12.26
N GLY A 2 -1.26 8.32 12.88
CA GLY A 2 0.08 8.05 12.34
C GLY A 2 0.42 8.75 11.03
N LEU A 3 1.56 8.35 10.42
CA LEU A 3 2.05 8.82 9.13
C LEU A 3 2.24 10.36 9.04
N ALA A 4 2.72 11.01 10.11
CA ALA A 4 2.89 12.47 10.14
C ALA A 4 3.77 13.00 8.99
N SER A 5 4.87 12.30 8.68
CA SER A 5 5.74 12.60 7.54
C SER A 5 5.01 12.50 6.19
N VAL A 6 4.25 11.41 5.98
CA VAL A 6 3.47 11.19 4.76
C VAL A 6 2.41 12.29 4.59
N LYS A 7 1.69 12.64 5.68
CA LYS A 7 0.72 13.74 5.65
C LYS A 7 1.35 15.08 5.26
N THR A 8 2.57 15.34 5.73
CA THR A 8 3.32 16.56 5.37
C THR A 8 3.68 16.54 3.88
N GLU A 9 4.20 15.42 3.36
CA GLU A 9 4.55 15.28 1.94
C GLU A 9 3.33 15.40 1.02
N VAL A 10 2.21 14.76 1.38
CA VAL A 10 0.94 14.88 0.66
C VAL A 10 0.45 16.32 0.64
N ARG A 11 0.54 17.03 1.79
CA ARG A 11 0.17 18.45 1.89
C ARG A 11 1.04 19.32 0.99
N LEU A 12 2.36 19.09 0.94
CA LEU A 12 3.26 19.83 0.06
C LEU A 12 2.90 19.66 -1.41
N VAL A 13 2.66 18.43 -1.86
CA VAL A 13 2.21 18.12 -3.23
C VAL A 13 0.88 18.84 -3.53
N THR A 14 -0.08 18.75 -2.62
CA THR A 14 -1.39 19.37 -2.76
C THR A 14 -1.29 20.90 -2.85
N ASN A 15 -0.51 21.52 -1.97
CA ASN A 15 -0.31 23.00 -1.98
C ASN A 15 0.34 23.48 -3.27
N LEU A 16 1.31 22.73 -3.79
CA LEU A 16 1.97 23.05 -5.05
C LEU A 16 0.98 23.06 -6.22
N LEU A 17 0.16 22.00 -6.31
CA LEU A 17 -0.87 21.89 -7.36
C LEU A 17 -1.91 23.02 -7.26
N ARG A 18 -2.35 23.36 -6.04
CA ARG A 18 -3.28 24.47 -5.82
C ARG A 18 -2.69 25.82 -6.24
N VAL A 19 -1.43 26.06 -5.92
CA VAL A 19 -0.74 27.31 -6.35
C VAL A 19 -0.62 27.37 -7.87
N GLN A 20 -0.29 26.26 -8.52
CA GLN A 20 -0.23 26.22 -9.99
C GLN A 20 -1.59 26.48 -10.63
N GLN A 21 -2.67 25.93 -10.08
CA GLN A 21 -4.02 26.24 -10.53
C GLN A 21 -4.36 27.72 -10.38
N LEU A 22 -4.10 28.32 -9.22
CA LEU A 22 -4.31 29.76 -8.99
C LEU A 22 -3.48 30.65 -9.91
N ARG A 23 -2.27 30.20 -10.33
CA ARG A 23 -1.45 30.90 -11.32
C ARG A 23 -2.07 30.83 -12.72
N ALA A 24 -2.54 29.62 -13.11
CA ALA A 24 -3.22 29.42 -14.39
C ALA A 24 -4.51 30.26 -14.50
N GLU A 25 -5.32 30.34 -13.45
CA GLU A 25 -6.52 31.19 -13.39
C GLU A 25 -6.26 32.67 -13.53
N ARG A 26 -5.00 33.10 -13.35
CA ARG A 26 -4.55 34.53 -13.45
C ARG A 26 -3.63 34.76 -14.63
N ASP A 27 -3.59 33.84 -15.60
CA ASP A 27 -2.70 33.90 -16.77
C ASP A 27 -1.21 34.07 -16.43
N LEU A 28 -0.79 33.62 -15.24
CA LEU A 28 0.61 33.64 -14.82
C LEU A 28 1.34 32.38 -15.34
N PRO A 29 2.62 32.50 -15.72
CA PRO A 29 3.41 31.38 -16.17
C PRO A 29 3.39 30.21 -15.14
N THR A 30 3.09 29.02 -15.60
CA THR A 30 3.15 27.78 -14.78
C THR A 30 4.30 26.90 -15.25
N THR A 31 4.96 26.22 -14.32
CA THR A 31 6.00 25.26 -14.66
C THR A 31 5.36 23.85 -14.73
N PRO A 32 5.42 23.17 -15.87
CA PRO A 32 4.97 21.79 -15.96
C PRO A 32 5.72 20.93 -14.93
N GLN A 33 4.99 20.26 -14.07
CA GLN A 33 5.57 19.31 -13.10
C GLN A 33 4.92 17.97 -13.27
N SER A 34 5.74 16.93 -13.18
CA SER A 34 5.22 15.57 -13.13
C SER A 34 4.37 15.37 -11.87
N ARG A 35 3.18 14.82 -12.04
CA ARG A 35 2.23 14.50 -10.97
C ARG A 35 2.38 13.07 -10.48
N HIS A 36 3.26 12.29 -11.11
CA HIS A 36 3.51 10.89 -10.78
C HIS A 36 4.38 10.77 -9.55
N LEU A 37 4.14 9.74 -8.73
CA LEU A 37 4.76 9.57 -7.43
C LEU A 37 5.33 8.16 -7.27
N VAL A 38 6.38 8.04 -6.49
CA VAL A 38 6.85 6.76 -5.94
C VAL A 38 6.45 6.67 -4.48
N PHE A 39 5.86 5.55 -4.08
CA PHE A 39 5.56 5.22 -2.68
C PHE A 39 6.47 4.10 -2.22
N THR A 40 7.24 4.34 -1.17
CA THR A 40 8.18 3.34 -0.64
C THR A 40 7.85 3.00 0.80
N GLY A 41 7.97 1.72 1.17
CA GLY A 41 7.77 1.25 2.55
C GLY A 41 7.30 -0.19 2.61
N ASN A 42 7.37 -0.78 3.81
CA ASN A 42 6.94 -2.13 4.10
C ASN A 42 5.43 -2.35 3.82
N PRO A 43 4.96 -3.60 3.72
CA PRO A 43 3.53 -3.92 3.59
C PRO A 43 2.72 -3.34 4.76
N GLY A 44 1.45 -3.02 4.51
CA GLY A 44 0.54 -2.57 5.56
C GLY A 44 0.79 -1.16 6.12
N THR A 45 1.73 -0.38 5.56
CA THR A 45 2.02 1.01 5.97
C THR A 45 1.00 2.04 5.45
N GLY A 46 -0.02 1.60 4.71
CA GLY A 46 -1.11 2.48 4.25
C GLY A 46 -0.91 3.11 2.88
N LYS A 47 0.04 2.63 2.04
CA LYS A 47 0.29 3.14 0.67
C LYS A 47 -0.97 3.23 -0.17
N THR A 48 -1.74 2.14 -0.28
CA THR A 48 -3.01 2.11 -1.03
C THR A 48 -4.06 3.07 -0.46
N THR A 49 -4.16 3.17 0.86
CA THR A 49 -5.09 4.10 1.52
C THR A 49 -4.77 5.55 1.18
N VAL A 50 -3.48 5.92 1.21
CA VAL A 50 -3.03 7.26 0.86
C VAL A 50 -3.19 7.53 -0.64
N ALA A 51 -2.93 6.54 -1.51
CA ALA A 51 -3.20 6.66 -2.96
C ALA A 51 -4.67 6.97 -3.24
N ARG A 52 -5.60 6.31 -2.54
CA ARG A 52 -7.04 6.56 -2.66
C ARG A 52 -7.44 7.96 -2.19
N LEU A 53 -6.86 8.42 -1.07
CA LEU A 53 -7.06 9.80 -0.60
C LEU A 53 -6.49 10.83 -1.58
N LEU A 54 -5.31 10.58 -2.14
CA LEU A 54 -4.72 11.44 -3.17
C LEU A 54 -5.59 11.50 -4.43
N ALA A 55 -6.16 10.40 -4.87
CA ALA A 55 -7.06 10.39 -6.02
C ALA A 55 -8.29 11.29 -5.78
N ALA A 56 -8.87 11.25 -4.57
CA ALA A 56 -9.95 12.16 -4.18
C ALA A 56 -9.52 13.63 -4.13
N ILE A 57 -8.33 13.91 -3.59
CA ILE A 57 -7.74 15.26 -3.55
C ILE A 57 -7.48 15.78 -4.96
N TYR A 58 -6.86 14.97 -5.83
CA TYR A 58 -6.59 15.35 -7.22
C TYR A 58 -7.87 15.67 -8.00
N ARG A 59 -8.95 14.90 -7.77
CA ARG A 59 -10.26 15.22 -8.31
C ARG A 59 -10.78 16.56 -7.80
N SER A 60 -10.69 16.82 -6.50
CA SER A 60 -11.18 18.09 -5.92
C SER A 60 -10.42 19.33 -6.41
N LEU A 61 -9.17 19.12 -6.82
CA LEU A 61 -8.31 20.16 -7.42
C LEU A 61 -8.40 20.22 -8.95
N GLY A 62 -9.26 19.43 -9.58
CA GLY A 62 -9.35 19.39 -11.04
C GLY A 62 -8.11 18.83 -11.75
N VAL A 63 -7.23 18.17 -11.05
CA VAL A 63 -6.02 17.51 -11.61
C VAL A 63 -6.39 16.29 -12.44
N VAL A 64 -7.42 15.58 -12.00
CA VAL A 64 -8.04 14.45 -12.70
C VAL A 64 -9.57 14.60 -12.67
N GLU A 65 -10.24 14.10 -13.69
CA GLU A 65 -11.69 14.32 -13.88
C GLU A 65 -12.56 13.45 -12.95
N LYS A 66 -12.23 12.15 -12.85
CA LYS A 66 -13.07 11.14 -12.17
C LYS A 66 -12.57 10.83 -10.76
N GLY A 67 -11.24 10.81 -10.56
CA GLY A 67 -10.62 10.54 -9.27
C GLY A 67 -10.76 9.08 -8.79
N GLN A 68 -11.01 8.12 -9.69
CA GLN A 68 -10.95 6.71 -9.37
C GLN A 68 -9.52 6.25 -9.14
N LEU A 69 -9.34 5.25 -8.27
CA LEU A 69 -8.09 4.52 -8.11
C LEU A 69 -8.21 3.17 -8.80
N VAL A 70 -7.33 2.90 -9.76
CA VAL A 70 -7.14 1.57 -10.35
C VAL A 70 -5.87 0.99 -9.76
N GLU A 71 -5.99 -0.15 -9.10
CA GLU A 71 -4.88 -0.88 -8.48
C GLU A 71 -4.48 -2.04 -9.38
N THR A 72 -3.19 -2.21 -9.58
CA THR A 72 -2.62 -3.31 -10.39
C THR A 72 -1.24 -3.70 -9.87
N ASP A 73 -0.75 -4.82 -10.30
CA ASP A 73 0.59 -5.36 -10.05
C ASP A 73 1.21 -5.88 -11.36
N ARG A 74 2.33 -6.59 -11.25
CA ARG A 74 2.96 -7.23 -12.41
C ARG A 74 1.99 -8.17 -13.15
N ALA A 75 1.21 -8.99 -12.42
CA ALA A 75 0.29 -9.94 -13.04
C ALA A 75 -0.83 -9.24 -13.82
N GLY A 76 -1.24 -8.06 -13.38
CA GLY A 76 -2.19 -7.21 -14.09
C GLY A 76 -1.64 -6.53 -15.35
N LEU A 77 -0.32 -6.37 -15.50
CA LEU A 77 0.31 -5.63 -16.58
C LEU A 77 1.04 -6.51 -17.60
N VAL A 78 1.58 -7.65 -17.17
CA VAL A 78 2.39 -8.54 -18.04
C VAL A 78 1.54 -9.70 -18.53
N SER A 79 1.70 -10.07 -19.81
CA SER A 79 1.11 -11.26 -20.41
C SER A 79 2.18 -12.33 -20.64
N GLY A 80 1.78 -13.59 -20.71
CA GLY A 80 2.65 -14.70 -21.09
C GLY A 80 2.85 -14.87 -22.60
N PHE A 81 2.25 -14.02 -23.44
CA PHE A 81 2.26 -14.15 -24.89
C PHE A 81 2.83 -12.89 -25.54
N VAL A 82 3.59 -13.09 -26.63
CA VAL A 82 4.19 -12.01 -27.43
C VAL A 82 3.12 -11.02 -27.91
N GLY A 83 3.38 -9.73 -27.76
CA GLY A 83 2.52 -8.64 -28.26
C GLY A 83 1.26 -8.38 -27.44
N GLN A 84 0.99 -9.15 -26.40
CA GLN A 84 -0.20 -8.95 -25.54
C GLN A 84 0.07 -8.08 -24.31
N THR A 85 1.33 -7.93 -23.91
CA THR A 85 1.71 -7.11 -22.74
C THR A 85 1.37 -5.65 -22.98
N ALA A 86 1.75 -5.07 -24.13
CA ALA A 86 1.41 -3.69 -24.46
C ALA A 86 -0.11 -3.44 -24.45
N LEU A 87 -0.90 -4.36 -25.01
CA LEU A 87 -2.37 -4.26 -25.00
C LEU A 87 -2.91 -4.25 -23.57
N LYS A 88 -2.40 -5.14 -22.71
CA LYS A 88 -2.82 -5.23 -21.30
C LYS A 88 -2.49 -3.98 -20.52
N VAL A 89 -1.30 -3.40 -20.72
CA VAL A 89 -0.92 -2.11 -20.14
C VAL A 89 -1.87 -1.00 -20.59
N MET A 90 -2.20 -0.95 -21.90
CA MET A 90 -3.13 0.04 -22.44
C MET A 90 -4.53 -0.09 -21.86
N GLU A 91 -5.06 -1.32 -21.73
CA GLU A 91 -6.37 -1.55 -21.10
C GLU A 91 -6.43 -1.07 -19.65
N VAL A 92 -5.37 -1.34 -18.86
CA VAL A 92 -5.28 -0.88 -17.48
C VAL A 92 -5.20 0.65 -17.42
N ALA A 93 -4.41 1.26 -18.31
CA ALA A 93 -4.30 2.70 -18.41
C ALA A 93 -5.62 3.37 -18.84
N ASP A 94 -6.38 2.75 -19.76
CA ASP A 94 -7.71 3.23 -20.18
C ASP A 94 -8.68 3.26 -18.99
N LYS A 95 -8.70 2.19 -18.18
CA LYS A 95 -9.51 2.12 -16.95
C LYS A 95 -9.13 3.19 -15.93
N ALA A 96 -7.84 3.55 -15.87
CA ALA A 96 -7.31 4.53 -14.93
C ALA A 96 -7.40 5.98 -15.44
N THR A 97 -7.61 6.20 -16.73
CA THR A 97 -7.68 7.54 -17.33
C THR A 97 -8.80 8.37 -16.72
N GLY A 98 -8.49 9.58 -16.33
CA GLY A 98 -9.32 10.47 -15.52
C GLY A 98 -9.14 10.27 -14.02
N GLY A 99 -8.21 9.42 -13.59
CA GLY A 99 -7.93 9.10 -12.19
C GLY A 99 -6.48 8.76 -11.90
N VAL A 100 -6.29 7.82 -11.00
CA VAL A 100 -4.97 7.38 -10.51
C VAL A 100 -4.78 5.90 -10.77
N LEU A 101 -3.62 5.54 -11.33
CA LEU A 101 -3.14 4.16 -11.45
C LEU A 101 -2.11 3.90 -10.35
N LEU A 102 -2.39 2.96 -9.47
CA LEU A 102 -1.44 2.44 -8.49
C LEU A 102 -0.86 1.11 -8.98
N ILE A 103 0.45 1.06 -9.14
CA ILE A 103 1.18 -0.17 -9.50
C ILE A 103 1.88 -0.64 -8.23
N ASP A 104 1.37 -1.68 -7.60
CA ASP A 104 1.99 -2.26 -6.41
C ASP A 104 3.14 -3.19 -6.79
N GLU A 105 4.18 -3.22 -5.97
CA GLU A 105 5.42 -3.95 -6.24
C GLU A 105 5.98 -3.70 -7.66
N ALA A 106 5.95 -2.43 -8.11
CA ALA A 106 6.29 -2.05 -9.49
C ALA A 106 7.67 -2.53 -9.93
N TYR A 107 8.62 -2.68 -9.03
CA TYR A 107 9.93 -3.26 -9.29
C TYR A 107 9.88 -4.71 -9.80
N ALA A 108 8.78 -5.42 -9.53
CA ALA A 108 8.58 -6.76 -10.06
C ALA A 108 8.53 -6.79 -11.60
N LEU A 109 8.17 -5.68 -12.25
CA LEU A 109 8.23 -5.55 -13.72
C LEU A 109 9.65 -5.70 -14.27
N ALA A 110 10.68 -5.34 -13.50
CA ALA A 110 12.08 -5.51 -13.90
C ALA A 110 12.67 -6.89 -13.52
N ARG A 111 11.92 -7.73 -12.78
CA ARG A 111 12.34 -9.08 -12.43
C ARG A 111 12.03 -10.04 -13.58
N GLY A 112 13.04 -10.43 -14.33
CA GLY A 112 12.91 -11.41 -15.40
C GLY A 112 14.16 -11.50 -16.25
N GLY A 113 14.31 -12.62 -17.01
CA GLY A 113 15.40 -12.82 -17.96
C GLY A 113 15.17 -12.08 -19.28
N GLU A 114 16.06 -12.33 -20.26
CA GLU A 114 16.00 -11.68 -21.58
C GLU A 114 14.69 -11.89 -22.35
N ASN A 115 13.97 -12.95 -22.05
CA ASN A 115 12.67 -13.28 -22.68
C ASN A 115 11.46 -12.82 -21.83
N ASP A 116 11.66 -11.96 -20.84
CA ASP A 116 10.59 -11.47 -19.96
C ASP A 116 9.89 -10.25 -20.55
N PHE A 117 8.58 -10.31 -20.64
CA PHE A 117 7.75 -9.22 -21.16
C PHE A 117 7.59 -8.03 -20.19
N GLY A 118 8.24 -8.05 -19.02
CA GLY A 118 8.21 -6.93 -18.09
C GLY A 118 8.87 -5.67 -18.64
N ARG A 119 9.94 -5.82 -19.48
CA ARG A 119 10.55 -4.68 -20.17
C ARG A 119 9.56 -4.02 -21.15
N GLU A 120 8.81 -4.81 -21.91
CA GLU A 120 7.75 -4.31 -22.80
C GLU A 120 6.67 -3.55 -22.01
N ALA A 121 6.30 -4.04 -20.81
CA ALA A 121 5.37 -3.34 -19.93
C ALA A 121 5.93 -1.99 -19.47
N ILE A 122 7.20 -1.93 -19.08
CA ILE A 122 7.87 -0.69 -18.64
C ILE A 122 7.91 0.32 -19.78
N ASP A 123 8.34 -0.09 -20.97
CA ASP A 123 8.46 0.80 -22.14
C ASP A 123 7.08 1.35 -22.54
N THR A 124 6.05 0.50 -22.51
CA THR A 124 4.67 0.91 -22.77
C THR A 124 4.15 1.88 -21.69
N LEU A 125 4.43 1.61 -20.41
CA LEU A 125 4.06 2.49 -19.30
C LEU A 125 4.72 3.87 -19.43
N VAL A 126 6.01 3.93 -19.75
CA VAL A 126 6.75 5.19 -19.96
C VAL A 126 6.08 6.04 -21.04
N LYS A 127 5.65 5.42 -22.15
CA LYS A 127 4.91 6.10 -23.21
C LYS A 127 3.52 6.56 -22.74
N VAL A 128 2.76 5.69 -22.11
CA VAL A 128 1.41 6.02 -21.58
C VAL A 128 1.45 7.17 -20.59
N ILE A 129 2.43 7.17 -19.68
CA ILE A 129 2.64 8.22 -18.69
C ILE A 129 2.86 9.57 -19.35
N GLU A 130 3.64 9.62 -20.45
CA GLU A 130 3.87 10.86 -21.19
C GLU A 130 2.65 11.30 -21.98
N ASP A 131 2.06 10.38 -22.76
CA ASP A 131 0.94 10.67 -23.65
C ASP A 131 -0.34 11.11 -22.89
N ARG A 132 -0.50 10.63 -21.64
CA ARG A 132 -1.70 10.87 -20.82
C ARG A 132 -1.43 11.69 -19.55
N ARG A 133 -0.31 12.38 -19.48
CA ARG A 133 0.14 13.14 -18.28
C ARG A 133 -0.87 14.14 -17.72
N ASP A 134 -1.78 14.63 -18.56
CA ASP A 134 -2.80 15.60 -18.17
C ASP A 134 -4.08 14.96 -17.62
N HIS A 135 -4.28 13.66 -17.88
CA HIS A 135 -5.50 12.92 -17.52
C HIS A 135 -5.25 11.70 -16.63
N LEU A 136 -3.99 11.32 -16.40
CA LEU A 136 -3.61 10.14 -15.64
C LEU A 136 -2.48 10.46 -14.68
N VAL A 137 -2.67 10.11 -13.42
CA VAL A 137 -1.59 10.08 -12.43
C VAL A 137 -1.19 8.63 -12.16
N VAL A 138 0.11 8.35 -12.18
CA VAL A 138 0.63 7.02 -11.86
C VAL A 138 1.40 7.09 -10.54
N ILE A 139 1.12 6.13 -9.66
CA ILE A 139 1.84 5.91 -8.41
C ILE A 139 2.48 4.54 -8.49
N ALA A 140 3.81 4.49 -8.46
CA ALA A 140 4.57 3.24 -8.40
C ALA A 140 4.93 2.96 -6.93
N ALA A 141 4.55 1.79 -6.41
CA ALA A 141 4.74 1.45 -5.01
C ALA A 141 5.61 0.20 -4.83
N GLY A 142 6.32 0.10 -3.70
CA GLY A 142 7.12 -1.07 -3.36
C GLY A 142 8.08 -0.85 -2.20
N TYR A 143 9.01 -1.79 -2.01
CA TYR A 143 10.06 -1.69 -1.00
C TYR A 143 11.07 -0.59 -1.35
N PRO A 144 11.65 0.11 -0.35
CA PRO A 144 12.50 1.28 -0.60
C PRO A 144 13.67 1.01 -1.53
N GLN A 145 14.47 -0.01 -1.27
CA GLN A 145 15.67 -0.31 -2.06
C GLN A 145 15.30 -0.76 -3.47
N GLU A 146 14.34 -1.68 -3.59
CA GLU A 146 13.91 -2.21 -4.88
C GLU A 146 13.31 -1.12 -5.78
N MET A 147 12.55 -0.19 -5.19
CA MET A 147 12.00 0.95 -5.94
C MET A 147 13.08 1.93 -6.37
N HIS A 148 14.07 2.20 -5.51
CA HIS A 148 15.21 3.03 -5.87
C HIS A 148 15.92 2.44 -7.10
N ASP A 149 16.27 1.14 -7.03
CA ASP A 149 16.99 0.46 -8.11
C ASP A 149 16.16 0.40 -9.41
N PHE A 150 14.87 0.11 -9.29
CA PHE A 150 13.92 0.07 -10.41
C PHE A 150 13.82 1.41 -11.16
N ILE A 151 13.66 2.51 -10.42
CA ILE A 151 13.55 3.85 -11.01
C ILE A 151 14.90 4.30 -11.59
N ALA A 152 16.02 4.04 -10.91
CA ALA A 152 17.35 4.43 -11.36
C ALA A 152 17.80 3.66 -12.61
N ALA A 153 17.40 2.41 -12.76
CA ALA A 153 17.75 1.57 -13.91
C ALA A 153 17.13 2.03 -15.23
N ASN A 154 16.07 2.86 -15.19
CA ASN A 154 15.36 3.32 -16.39
C ASN A 154 15.25 4.86 -16.42
N PRO A 155 16.05 5.54 -17.29
CA PRO A 155 15.99 7.00 -17.42
C PRO A 155 14.61 7.56 -17.77
N GLY A 156 13.80 6.79 -18.50
CA GLY A 156 12.41 7.14 -18.81
C GLY A 156 11.52 7.20 -17.56
N LEU A 157 11.73 6.29 -16.60
CA LEU A 157 11.02 6.31 -15.32
C LEU A 157 11.55 7.44 -14.43
N SER A 158 12.88 7.58 -14.29
CA SER A 158 13.47 8.55 -13.37
C SER A 158 13.07 10.00 -13.71
N SER A 159 12.91 10.33 -14.99
CA SER A 159 12.45 11.65 -15.42
C SER A 159 10.96 11.92 -15.13
N ARG A 160 10.13 10.87 -15.03
CA ARG A 160 8.69 10.95 -14.84
C ARG A 160 8.24 10.82 -13.39
N PHE A 161 9.07 10.23 -12.54
CA PHE A 161 8.82 10.03 -11.12
C PHE A 161 9.78 10.85 -10.23
N PRO A 162 9.68 12.19 -10.23
CA PRO A 162 10.63 13.06 -9.53
C PRO A 162 10.44 13.05 -8.01
N LYS A 163 9.31 12.55 -7.52
CA LYS A 163 8.94 12.63 -6.10
C LYS A 163 8.70 11.26 -5.51
N THR A 164 9.41 10.97 -4.42
CA THR A 164 9.21 9.78 -3.59
C THR A 164 8.61 10.18 -2.25
N ILE A 165 7.57 9.46 -1.83
CA ILE A 165 6.97 9.54 -0.49
C ILE A 165 7.30 8.25 0.26
N SER A 166 8.03 8.39 1.36
CA SER A 166 8.41 7.26 2.20
C SER A 166 7.38 7.01 3.29
N PHE A 167 6.97 5.77 3.43
CA PHE A 167 6.04 5.27 4.43
C PHE A 167 6.83 4.49 5.48
N PRO A 168 7.17 5.10 6.61
CA PRO A 168 7.86 4.41 7.68
C PRO A 168 6.98 3.34 8.32
N ASP A 169 7.58 2.40 9.00
CA ASP A 169 6.86 1.45 9.83
C ASP A 169 6.15 2.19 10.97
N TYR A 170 4.99 1.67 11.35
CA TYR A 170 4.26 2.17 12.49
C TYR A 170 4.99 1.86 13.81
N SER A 171 4.95 2.78 14.76
CA SER A 171 5.37 2.53 16.13
C SER A 171 4.44 1.53 16.83
N ASP A 172 4.88 0.97 17.98
CA ASP A 172 4.03 0.07 18.78
C ASP A 172 2.75 0.76 19.21
N GLU A 173 2.82 2.05 19.57
CA GLU A 173 1.65 2.85 19.92
C GLU A 173 0.69 3.03 18.72
N GLU A 174 1.21 3.29 17.54
CA GLU A 174 0.38 3.41 16.33
C GLU A 174 -0.27 2.07 15.94
N LEU A 175 0.43 0.95 16.13
CA LEU A 175 -0.12 -0.39 15.90
C LEU A 175 -1.22 -0.72 16.91
N TRP A 176 -1.02 -0.37 18.18
CA TRP A 176 -2.06 -0.47 19.20
C TRP A 176 -3.31 0.34 18.82
N GLN A 177 -3.12 1.59 18.41
CA GLN A 177 -4.23 2.43 17.97
C GLN A 177 -4.99 1.84 16.78
N ILE A 178 -4.28 1.23 15.82
CA ILE A 178 -4.91 0.52 14.69
C ILE A 178 -5.74 -0.66 15.20
N PHE A 179 -5.22 -1.45 16.13
CA PHE A 179 -5.93 -2.58 16.74
C PHE A 179 -7.19 -2.09 17.48
N ALA A 180 -7.07 -1.07 18.31
CA ALA A 180 -8.17 -0.48 19.07
C ALA A 180 -9.26 0.11 18.17
N ASP A 181 -8.87 0.84 17.10
CA ASP A 181 -9.80 1.38 16.09
C ASP A 181 -10.56 0.26 15.33
N LEU A 182 -9.93 -0.89 15.10
CA LEU A 182 -10.60 -2.06 14.50
C LEU A 182 -11.63 -2.64 15.47
N GLY A 183 -11.26 -2.74 16.76
CA GLY A 183 -12.15 -3.17 17.83
C GLY A 183 -13.38 -2.27 17.94
N GLU A 184 -13.17 -0.96 18.08
CA GLU A 184 -14.27 0.01 18.17
C GLU A 184 -15.26 -0.09 17.01
N LYS A 185 -14.76 -0.18 15.78
CA LYS A 185 -15.59 -0.32 14.56
C LYS A 185 -16.39 -1.62 14.50
N ALA A 186 -15.87 -2.68 15.11
CA ALA A 186 -16.48 -3.99 15.16
C ALA A 186 -17.30 -4.24 16.43
N GLY A 187 -17.35 -3.26 17.35
CA GLY A 187 -18.08 -3.38 18.63
C GLY A 187 -17.33 -4.21 19.69
N TYR A 188 -16.00 -4.34 19.58
CA TYR A 188 -15.18 -5.01 20.58
C TYR A 188 -14.37 -4.02 21.41
N VAL A 189 -14.26 -4.31 22.71
CA VAL A 189 -13.50 -3.48 23.66
C VAL A 189 -12.44 -4.34 24.33
N PRO A 190 -11.15 -4.12 24.10
CA PRO A 190 -10.09 -4.80 24.85
C PRO A 190 -10.13 -4.34 26.32
N ASP A 191 -10.09 -5.29 27.24
CA ASP A 191 -9.89 -4.98 28.65
C ASP A 191 -8.41 -4.54 28.92
N PRO A 192 -8.09 -3.99 30.11
CA PRO A 192 -6.72 -3.56 30.40
C PRO A 192 -5.68 -4.68 30.29
N SER A 193 -6.06 -5.93 30.52
CA SER A 193 -5.16 -7.09 30.41
C SER A 193 -4.87 -7.47 28.97
N ALA A 194 -5.89 -7.39 28.10
CA ALA A 194 -5.75 -7.57 26.67
C ALA A 194 -4.90 -6.44 26.04
N GLU A 195 -5.16 -5.17 26.43
CA GLU A 195 -4.34 -4.04 25.99
C GLU A 195 -2.86 -4.27 26.31
N ALA A 196 -2.54 -4.59 27.55
CA ALA A 196 -1.16 -4.83 27.98
C ALA A 196 -0.50 -5.94 27.15
N LYS A 197 -1.23 -7.02 26.87
CA LYS A 197 -0.72 -8.16 26.09
C LYS A 197 -0.54 -7.83 24.61
N VAL A 198 -1.46 -7.08 23.99
CA VAL A 198 -1.35 -6.61 22.60
C VAL A 198 -0.15 -5.68 22.45
N ARG A 199 0.07 -4.74 23.37
CA ARG A 199 1.23 -3.82 23.37
C ARG A 199 2.54 -4.61 23.49
N ALA A 200 2.61 -5.57 24.42
CA ALA A 200 3.77 -6.43 24.57
C ALA A 200 4.02 -7.30 23.31
N TRP A 201 2.94 -7.73 22.65
CA TRP A 201 3.01 -8.49 21.42
C TRP A 201 3.66 -7.67 20.29
N PHE A 202 3.22 -6.42 20.07
CA PHE A 202 3.83 -5.55 19.04
C PHE A 202 5.29 -5.20 19.35
N ALA A 203 5.64 -5.01 20.61
CA ALA A 203 7.01 -4.74 21.02
C ALA A 203 7.96 -5.93 20.80
N ALA A 204 7.45 -7.15 20.81
CA ALA A 204 8.23 -8.37 20.63
C ALA A 204 8.47 -8.75 19.15
N VAL A 205 7.71 -8.19 18.20
CA VAL A 205 7.84 -8.54 16.78
C VAL A 205 9.03 -7.83 16.15
N PRO A 206 9.97 -8.57 15.51
CA PRO A 206 11.09 -7.97 14.79
C PRO A 206 10.63 -7.03 13.67
N ARG A 207 11.31 -5.88 13.56
CA ARG A 207 11.04 -4.87 12.53
C ARG A 207 12.02 -5.00 11.39
N ASP A 208 11.88 -6.06 10.65
CA ASP A 208 12.70 -6.38 9.50
C ASP A 208 12.00 -6.04 8.17
N LYS A 209 12.66 -6.39 7.06
CA LYS A 209 12.07 -6.30 5.74
C LYS A 209 10.85 -7.21 5.65
N GLY A 210 9.71 -6.65 5.28
CA GLY A 210 8.44 -7.39 5.23
C GLY A 210 7.59 -7.26 6.49
N PHE A 211 8.03 -6.47 7.48
CA PHE A 211 7.21 -6.17 8.65
C PHE A 211 5.80 -5.72 8.25
N GLY A 212 4.78 -6.42 8.75
CA GLY A 212 3.41 -6.35 8.22
C GLY A 212 2.59 -5.13 8.63
N ASN A 213 3.09 -4.31 9.55
CA ASN A 213 2.46 -3.05 9.97
C ASN A 213 0.96 -3.18 10.30
N GLY A 214 0.11 -2.37 9.67
CA GLY A 214 -1.34 -2.40 9.88
C GLY A 214 -2.00 -3.71 9.47
N ARG A 215 -1.40 -4.50 8.55
CA ARG A 215 -1.86 -5.86 8.24
C ARG A 215 -1.63 -6.78 9.44
N LEU A 216 -0.48 -6.63 10.11
CA LEU A 216 -0.17 -7.37 11.33
C LEU A 216 -1.17 -7.07 12.44
N ALA A 217 -1.48 -5.79 12.68
CA ALA A 217 -2.48 -5.38 13.67
C ALA A 217 -3.87 -5.94 13.34
N ARG A 218 -4.26 -5.96 12.08
CA ARG A 218 -5.52 -6.55 11.63
C ARG A 218 -5.55 -8.07 11.87
N ASN A 219 -4.50 -8.79 11.50
CA ASN A 219 -4.44 -10.24 11.68
C ASN A 219 -4.52 -10.61 13.16
N LEU A 220 -3.83 -9.86 14.03
CA LEU A 220 -3.90 -10.07 15.49
C LEU A 220 -5.32 -9.79 16.01
N PHE A 221 -6.00 -8.78 15.52
CA PHE A 221 -7.38 -8.48 15.88
C PHE A 221 -8.34 -9.60 15.44
N GLU A 222 -8.23 -10.06 14.20
CA GLU A 222 -9.06 -11.14 13.64
C GLU A 222 -8.86 -12.47 14.43
N ASP A 223 -7.61 -12.79 14.81
CA ASP A 223 -7.31 -13.95 15.65
C ASP A 223 -7.91 -13.78 17.07
N ALA A 224 -7.79 -12.59 17.65
CA ALA A 224 -8.38 -12.30 18.96
C ALA A 224 -9.90 -12.48 18.97
N VAL A 225 -10.59 -12.01 17.93
CA VAL A 225 -12.05 -12.20 17.78
C VAL A 225 -12.40 -13.68 17.63
N ALA A 226 -11.62 -14.46 16.88
CA ALA A 226 -11.86 -15.89 16.73
C ALA A 226 -11.67 -16.67 18.06
N ARG A 227 -10.66 -16.28 18.86
CA ARG A 227 -10.43 -16.86 20.21
C ARG A 227 -11.53 -16.46 21.17
N GLN A 228 -11.95 -15.20 21.19
CA GLN A 228 -13.07 -14.73 22.00
C GLN A 228 -14.34 -15.51 21.66
N ALA A 229 -14.65 -15.69 20.37
CA ALA A 229 -15.81 -16.47 19.94
C ALA A 229 -15.76 -17.93 20.47
N SER A 230 -14.56 -18.55 20.43
CA SER A 230 -14.36 -19.90 20.95
C SER A 230 -14.55 -19.99 22.47
N ARG A 231 -14.17 -18.94 23.20
CA ARG A 231 -14.37 -18.84 24.66
C ARG A 231 -15.85 -18.61 25.01
N VAL A 232 -16.52 -17.72 24.30
CA VAL A 232 -17.89 -17.29 24.62
C VAL A 232 -18.92 -18.35 24.24
N VAL A 233 -18.70 -19.12 23.16
CA VAL A 233 -19.62 -20.22 22.76
C VAL A 233 -19.81 -21.29 23.84
N ALA A 234 -18.85 -21.44 24.76
CA ALA A 234 -18.93 -22.35 25.86
C ALA A 234 -19.79 -21.85 27.07
N ILE A 235 -20.23 -20.59 27.02
CA ILE A 235 -21.04 -19.94 28.08
C ILE A 235 -22.51 -20.09 27.71
N THR A 236 -23.29 -20.62 28.63
CA THR A 236 -24.75 -20.67 28.51
C THR A 236 -25.29 -19.29 28.81
N ASP A 237 -25.95 -18.61 27.85
CA ASP A 237 -26.54 -17.28 27.99
C ASP A 237 -25.50 -16.20 28.32
N PRO A 238 -24.56 -15.90 27.38
CA PRO A 238 -23.50 -14.90 27.63
C PRO A 238 -24.10 -13.49 27.69
N THR A 239 -23.54 -12.67 28.58
CA THR A 239 -23.91 -11.25 28.69
C THR A 239 -23.36 -10.41 27.54
N ASP A 240 -23.94 -9.22 27.31
CA ASP A 240 -23.45 -8.27 26.30
C ASP A 240 -21.96 -7.90 26.54
N GLU A 241 -21.56 -7.77 27.81
CA GLU A 241 -20.17 -7.52 28.17
C GLU A 241 -19.24 -8.68 27.73
N GLN A 242 -19.66 -9.94 27.98
CA GLN A 242 -18.90 -11.11 27.54
C GLN A 242 -18.82 -11.23 26.03
N LEU A 243 -19.87 -10.80 25.31
CA LEU A 243 -19.92 -10.79 23.85
C LEU A 243 -19.04 -9.72 23.21
N THR A 244 -18.76 -8.62 23.92
CA THR A 244 -18.03 -7.47 23.37
C THR A 244 -16.60 -7.31 23.92
N THR A 245 -16.26 -7.95 25.05
CA THR A 245 -14.95 -7.79 25.69
C THR A 245 -13.93 -8.79 25.15
N LEU A 246 -12.76 -8.26 24.73
CA LEU A 246 -11.55 -9.04 24.48
C LEU A 246 -10.70 -9.06 25.77
N THR A 247 -10.27 -10.24 26.17
CA THR A 247 -9.45 -10.49 27.38
C THR A 247 -8.02 -10.91 26.99
N ALA A 248 -7.10 -10.96 27.92
CA ALA A 248 -5.75 -11.46 27.68
C ALA A 248 -5.71 -12.89 27.11
N ASP A 249 -6.68 -13.73 27.45
CA ASP A 249 -6.76 -15.11 26.96
C ASP A 249 -7.10 -15.19 25.46
N ASP A 250 -7.74 -14.13 24.93
CA ASP A 250 -8.09 -14.02 23.52
C ASP A 250 -6.90 -13.56 22.66
N ILE A 251 -5.79 -13.11 23.27
CA ILE A 251 -4.59 -12.66 22.54
C ILE A 251 -3.57 -13.78 22.49
N ALA A 252 -3.20 -14.21 21.27
CA ALA A 252 -2.15 -15.21 21.05
C ALA A 252 -0.80 -14.74 21.58
N PRO A 253 0.08 -15.63 22.05
CA PRO A 253 1.47 -15.28 22.29
C PRO A 253 2.17 -14.95 20.97
N PRO A 254 3.25 -14.10 21.00
CA PRO A 254 4.05 -13.82 19.80
C PRO A 254 4.59 -15.12 19.19
N GLY A 255 4.37 -15.32 17.89
CA GLY A 255 4.82 -16.49 17.14
C GLY A 255 3.79 -17.63 17.00
N GLU A 256 2.66 -17.60 17.70
CA GLU A 256 1.56 -18.56 17.57
C GLU A 256 0.36 -18.04 16.77
N GLY A 257 0.39 -16.79 16.29
CA GLY A 257 -0.67 -16.23 15.45
C GLY A 257 -0.70 -16.88 14.05
N PRO A 258 -1.81 -16.77 13.31
CA PRO A 258 -1.93 -17.37 12.00
C PRO A 258 -0.81 -16.87 11.09
N ARG A 259 0.05 -17.79 10.67
CA ARG A 259 1.08 -17.56 9.65
C ARG A 259 0.39 -17.44 8.29
N HIS A 260 -0.29 -16.33 8.03
CA HIS A 260 -0.83 -16.06 6.71
C HIS A 260 0.21 -15.29 5.88
N GLY A 261 0.85 -16.01 4.95
CA GLY A 261 1.44 -15.46 3.75
C GLY A 261 2.91 -15.08 3.79
N VAL A 262 3.76 -15.96 4.27
CA VAL A 262 5.09 -16.12 3.68
C VAL A 262 5.25 -17.59 3.35
N GLU A 263 4.89 -17.99 2.13
CA GLU A 263 5.49 -19.21 1.59
C GLU A 263 6.99 -18.98 1.55
N PRO A 264 7.81 -19.85 2.21
CA PRO A 264 9.24 -19.79 2.02
C PRO A 264 9.50 -20.03 0.54
N ALA A 265 10.33 -19.18 -0.06
CA ALA A 265 10.82 -19.41 -1.41
C ALA A 265 11.31 -20.86 -1.51
N PRO A 266 10.97 -21.59 -2.58
CA PRO A 266 11.42 -22.97 -2.75
C PRO A 266 12.94 -22.98 -2.67
N THR A 267 13.47 -23.70 -1.69
CA THR A 267 14.90 -24.03 -1.60
C THR A 267 15.26 -24.80 -2.87
N ASP A 268 16.09 -24.20 -3.71
CA ASP A 268 16.67 -24.82 -4.91
C ASP A 268 17.67 -25.91 -4.46
N GLU A 269 17.15 -27.05 -4.02
CA GLU A 269 17.93 -28.27 -3.84
C GLU A 269 18.14 -28.90 -5.21
N ARG A 270 19.21 -28.49 -5.89
CA ARG A 270 19.77 -29.30 -6.97
C ARG A 270 20.46 -30.52 -6.36
N PRO A 271 20.10 -31.75 -6.73
CA PRO A 271 20.88 -32.91 -6.36
C PRO A 271 22.28 -32.83 -6.99
N PRO A 272 23.34 -33.28 -6.29
CA PRO A 272 24.66 -33.39 -6.87
C PRO A 272 24.67 -34.48 -7.94
N GLY A 273 24.99 -34.09 -9.20
CA GLY A 273 25.26 -34.97 -10.33
C GLY A 273 26.76 -35.19 -10.50
#